data_4c3ea388693702f440df711fd6ee77ff
#
_entry.id   4c3ea388693702f440df711fd6ee77ff
#
_cell.length_a   1.000
_cell.length_b   1.000
_cell.length_c   1.000
_cell.angle_alpha   90.00
_cell.angle_beta   90.00
_cell.angle_gamma   90.00
#
_symmetry.space_group_name_H-M   'P 1'
#
loop_
_entity.id
_entity.type
_entity.pdbx_description
1 polymer ?
#
loop_
_entity_poly.entity_id
_entity_poly.type
_entity_poly.pdbx_seq_one_letter_code
_entity_poly.pdbx_strand_id
1 'polypeptide(L)'
;MKNKRIKLIGTAVLSLILIGVAAPSAFTEPAVTTLTASVVSQQCQGGDGVNVSLTAVLSPNRSGVLYAWDLNNDGIFETVPDANPTVTAFYPDEVVVTATVAVMKNGRTKGTDSVTFETLRCP
;
A
#
# COMPACT_ATOMS: atom_id res chain seq x y z
N MET A 1 -24.26 -28.19 -7.59
CA MET A 1 -24.99 -27.86 -7.81
C MET A 1 -25.11 -28.01 -7.65
N LYS A 2 -24.44 -27.58 -7.82
CA LYS A 2 -24.81 -27.27 -8.05
C LYS A 2 -24.67 -27.07 -8.01
N ASN A 3 -24.08 -27.05 -8.08
CA ASN A 3 -24.29 -26.61 -8.36
C ASN A 3 -23.90 -26.54 -8.42
N LYS A 4 -23.35 -26.07 -8.70
CA LYS A 4 -23.44 -25.63 -8.90
C LYS A 4 -23.13 -25.27 -8.92
N ARG A 5 -22.57 -25.28 -9.13
CA ARG A 5 -22.62 -24.62 -9.39
C ARG A 5 -22.22 -24.19 -9.29
N ILE A 6 -21.74 -24.01 -9.41
CA ILE A 6 -21.89 -23.29 -9.42
C ILE A 6 -21.34 -23.06 -9.41
N LYS A 7 -20.78 -22.64 -9.61
CA LYS A 7 -20.84 -22.07 -9.70
C LYS A 7 -20.59 -21.53 -9.62
N LEU A 8 -19.90 -21.45 -9.80
CA LEU A 8 -20.26 -20.67 -9.81
C LEU A 8 -19.87 -20.37 -9.84
N ILE A 9 -19.36 -20.19 -9.89
CA ILE A 9 -19.71 -19.56 -9.94
C ILE A 9 -19.58 -19.22 -9.78
N GLY A 10 -18.99 -19.22 -9.81
CA GLY A 10 -19.58 -18.58 -9.74
C GLY A 10 -19.31 -18.24 -9.68
N THR A 11 -18.61 -17.74 -9.60
CA THR A 11 -19.24 -17.15 -9.52
C THR A 11 -19.37 -16.83 -9.26
N ALA A 12 -18.72 -16.36 -9.31
CA ALA A 12 -19.55 -15.83 -9.11
C ALA A 12 -19.67 -15.56 -8.87
N VAL A 13 -19.34 -15.25 -8.83
CA VAL A 13 -20.22 -14.77 -8.55
C VAL A 13 -20.50 -14.71 -8.12
N LEU A 14 -20.20 -14.30 -8.08
CA LEU A 14 -21.18 -14.10 -7.66
C LEU A 14 -21.58 -14.06 -7.28
N SER A 15 -21.56 -13.75 -7.18
CA SER A 15 -22.50 -13.48 -6.70
C SER A 15 -22.99 -13.51 -6.20
N LEU A 16 -23.07 -13.08 -6.10
CA LEU A 16 -23.98 -12.90 -5.52
C LEU A 16 -24.63 -12.87 -5.12
N ILE A 17 -24.96 -12.66 -4.99
CA ILE A 17 -25.75 -12.49 -4.46
C ILE A 17 -26.48 -12.59 -3.98
N LEU A 18 -26.77 -12.34 -3.77
CA LEU A 18 -27.57 -12.28 -3.14
C LEU A 18 -28.37 -12.43 -2.73
N ILE A 19 -28.61 -12.24 -2.56
CA ILE A 19 -29.24 -12.24 -1.84
C ILE A 19 -29.88 -11.97 -1.16
N GLY A 20 -30.24 -11.81 -1.01
CA GLY A 20 -30.73 -11.32 -0.18
C GLY A 20 -31.06 -11.09 0.53
N VAL A 21 -31.12 -10.94 0.82
CA VAL A 21 -31.22 -10.53 1.74
C VAL A 21 -31.05 -9.99 2.46
N ALA A 22 -31.15 -9.91 2.53
CA ALA A 22 -30.99 -9.29 3.27
C ALA A 22 -30.56 -8.91 3.95
N ALA A 23 -30.33 -8.81 3.99
CA ALA A 23 -29.79 -8.31 4.76
C ALA A 23 -29.18 -7.50 4.56
N PRO A 24 -29.32 -6.97 4.39
CA PRO A 24 -28.64 -6.23 4.14
C PRO A 24 -27.90 -5.52 4.59
N SER A 25 -27.93 -5.38 4.74
CA SER A 25 -27.21 -4.85 5.17
C SER A 25 -26.44 -4.94 5.75
N ALA A 26 -26.80 -5.37 6.05
CA ALA A 26 -25.82 -5.38 6.75
C ALA A 26 -24.68 -5.79 6.25
N PHE A 27 -24.89 -6.18 5.73
CA PHE A 27 -23.83 -6.39 5.35
C PHE A 27 -23.27 -5.45 4.69
N THR A 28 -22.84 -4.80 5.28
CA THR A 28 -22.14 -3.86 4.71
C THR A 28 -20.86 -4.42 4.39
N GLU A 29 -20.67 -4.66 3.19
CA GLU A 29 -19.40 -5.05 2.78
C GLU A 29 -18.46 -3.97 3.04
N PRO A 30 -17.43 -4.17 3.79
CA PRO A 30 -16.45 -3.12 3.95
C PRO A 30 -15.89 -2.79 2.60
N ALA A 31 -15.71 -1.53 2.35
CA ALA A 31 -15.10 -1.10 1.12
C ALA A 31 -13.75 -1.76 0.96
N VAL A 32 -13.41 -2.11 -0.25
CA VAL A 32 -12.08 -2.65 -0.53
C VAL A 32 -11.06 -1.61 -0.15
N THR A 33 -10.11 -2.00 0.67
CA THR A 33 -9.05 -1.11 1.11
C THR A 33 -7.90 -1.25 0.16
N THR A 34 -7.49 -0.12 -0.43
CA THR A 34 -6.31 -0.09 -1.27
C THR A 34 -5.24 0.75 -0.60
N LEU A 35 -4.02 0.25 -0.66
CA LEU A 35 -2.83 0.97 -0.20
C LEU A 35 -1.99 1.25 -1.44
N THR A 36 -1.62 2.51 -1.64
CA THR A 36 -0.84 2.92 -2.80
C THR A 36 0.40 3.65 -2.33
N ALA A 37 1.58 3.16 -2.71
CA ALA A 37 2.85 3.82 -2.48
C ALA A 37 3.22 4.64 -3.70
N SER A 38 3.76 5.85 -3.49
CA SER A 38 4.16 6.69 -4.61
C SER A 38 5.30 7.62 -4.21
N VAL A 39 6.01 8.12 -5.23
CA VAL A 39 7.04 9.14 -5.05
C VAL A 39 6.36 10.50 -5.11
N VAL A 40 6.62 11.32 -4.10
CA VAL A 40 6.08 12.69 -4.05
C VAL A 40 7.05 13.65 -4.74
N SER A 41 8.34 13.55 -4.43
CA SER A 41 9.34 14.47 -4.95
C SER A 41 10.73 13.87 -4.83
N GLN A 42 11.64 14.40 -5.61
CA GLN A 42 13.05 14.07 -5.51
C GLN A 42 13.85 15.36 -5.58
N GLN A 43 14.92 15.44 -4.79
CA GLN A 43 15.76 16.62 -4.73
C GLN A 43 17.21 16.22 -4.60
N CYS A 44 18.05 16.73 -5.50
CA CYS A 44 19.47 16.47 -5.45
C CYS A 44 20.11 17.13 -4.22
N GLN A 45 21.05 16.43 -3.63
CA GLN A 45 21.76 16.89 -2.43
C GLN A 45 23.24 17.01 -2.76
N GLY A 46 23.62 18.10 -3.40
CA GLY A 46 25.00 18.47 -3.58
C GLY A 46 25.86 17.48 -4.38
N GLY A 47 25.25 16.72 -5.26
CA GLY A 47 26.01 15.79 -6.09
C GLY A 47 26.24 14.42 -5.48
N ASP A 48 25.88 14.25 -4.22
CA ASP A 48 26.14 12.95 -3.56
C ASP A 48 24.97 11.99 -3.67
N GLY A 49 23.79 12.50 -3.98
CA GLY A 49 22.62 11.67 -4.07
C GLY A 49 21.35 12.49 -4.02
N VAL A 50 20.25 11.81 -3.74
CA VAL A 50 18.93 12.39 -3.89
C VAL A 50 18.13 12.14 -2.64
N ASN A 51 17.46 13.17 -2.12
CA ASN A 51 16.44 13.01 -1.13
C ASN A 51 15.12 12.75 -1.84
N VAL A 52 14.49 11.63 -1.51
CA VAL A 52 13.25 11.20 -2.15
C VAL A 52 12.16 11.18 -1.08
N SER A 53 11.07 11.86 -1.34
CA SER A 53 9.90 11.81 -0.47
C SER A 53 8.93 10.80 -1.04
N LEU A 54 8.53 9.86 -0.19
CA LEU A 54 7.60 8.79 -0.53
C LEU A 54 6.36 8.92 0.34
N THR A 55 5.22 8.57 -0.18
CA THR A 55 3.99 8.60 0.61
C THR A 55 3.15 7.38 0.32
N ALA A 56 2.29 7.07 1.28
CA ALA A 56 1.32 6.00 1.15
C ALA A 56 -0.07 6.60 1.25
N VAL A 57 -0.98 6.15 0.41
CA VAL A 57 -2.38 6.56 0.44
C VAL A 57 -3.22 5.34 0.70
N LEU A 58 -4.02 5.39 1.76
CA LEU A 58 -4.93 4.32 2.12
C LEU A 58 -6.35 4.75 1.78
N SER A 59 -7.06 3.97 0.99
CA SER A 59 -8.41 4.30 0.56
C SER A 59 -9.33 3.13 0.81
N PRO A 60 -10.40 3.31 1.59
CA PRO A 60 -10.74 4.52 2.32
C PRO A 60 -9.78 4.73 3.48
N ASN A 61 -9.62 5.98 3.87
CA ASN A 61 -8.75 6.32 4.98
C ASN A 61 -9.30 5.74 6.28
N ARG A 62 -8.41 5.23 7.12
CA ARG A 62 -8.83 4.63 8.39
C ARG A 62 -8.01 5.22 9.51
N SER A 63 -8.65 5.45 10.63
CA SER A 63 -7.97 5.95 11.81
C SER A 63 -7.22 4.83 12.53
N GLY A 64 -6.22 5.20 13.30
CA GLY A 64 -5.51 4.24 14.13
C GLY A 64 -4.53 3.36 13.38
N VAL A 65 -4.22 3.68 12.12
CA VAL A 65 -3.24 2.92 11.36
C VAL A 65 -1.88 3.58 11.45
N LEU A 66 -0.84 2.77 11.32
CA LEU A 66 0.55 3.21 11.29
C LEU A 66 1.18 2.72 10.01
N TYR A 67 2.20 3.44 9.56
CA TYR A 67 2.91 3.10 8.33
C TYR A 67 4.37 2.85 8.64
N ALA A 68 4.94 1.80 8.05
CA ALA A 68 6.35 1.48 8.17
C ALA A 68 6.90 1.26 6.78
N TRP A 69 8.12 1.72 6.54
CA TRP A 69 8.74 1.67 5.23
C TRP A 69 9.97 0.80 5.24
N ASP A 70 10.05 -0.08 4.25
CA ASP A 70 11.24 -0.83 3.89
C ASP A 70 11.82 -0.10 2.69
N LEU A 71 12.85 0.69 2.92
CA LEU A 71 13.32 1.68 1.95
C LEU A 71 14.23 1.10 0.90
N ASN A 72 14.75 -0.10 1.12
CA ASN A 72 15.64 -0.78 0.16
C ASN A 72 15.12 -2.14 -0.26
N ASN A 73 13.90 -2.47 0.16
CA ASN A 73 13.21 -3.71 -0.22
C ASN A 73 14.00 -4.96 0.19
N ASP A 74 14.64 -4.93 1.35
CA ASP A 74 15.37 -6.08 1.87
C ASP A 74 14.55 -6.92 2.85
N GLY A 75 13.29 -6.55 3.08
CA GLY A 75 12.42 -7.24 4.01
C GLY A 75 12.47 -6.72 5.43
N ILE A 76 13.31 -5.74 5.69
CA ILE A 76 13.47 -5.14 7.01
C ILE A 76 13.01 -3.70 6.93
N PHE A 77 12.10 -3.29 7.82
CA PHE A 77 11.61 -1.92 7.82
C PHE A 77 12.60 -1.02 8.50
N GLU A 78 13.06 0.02 7.80
CA GLU A 78 13.99 0.99 8.36
C GLU A 78 13.30 2.03 9.20
N THR A 79 11.99 2.26 9.00
CA THR A 79 11.29 3.26 9.79
C THR A 79 10.47 2.61 10.88
N VAL A 80 10.36 3.31 12.01
CA VAL A 80 9.47 2.92 13.10
C VAL A 80 8.04 3.21 12.63
N PRO A 81 7.08 2.31 12.90
CA PRO A 81 5.70 2.58 12.51
C PRO A 81 5.22 3.93 13.05
N ASP A 82 4.58 4.70 12.20
CA ASP A 82 4.19 6.06 12.49
C ASP A 82 2.89 6.38 11.77
N ALA A 83 2.08 7.24 12.34
CA ALA A 83 0.82 7.65 11.73
C ALA A 83 1.02 8.49 10.48
N ASN A 84 2.20 9.11 10.33
CA ASN A 84 2.52 9.89 9.14
C ASN A 84 2.83 8.94 7.98
N PRO A 85 2.09 9.00 6.88
CA PRO A 85 2.32 8.10 5.76
C PRO A 85 3.49 8.50 4.87
N THR A 86 4.12 9.63 5.14
CA THR A 86 5.17 10.18 4.29
C THR A 86 6.53 10.00 4.95
N VAL A 87 7.53 9.64 4.16
CA VAL A 87 8.90 9.48 4.63
C VAL A 87 9.83 10.11 3.60
N THR A 88 10.98 10.59 4.08
CA THR A 88 12.04 11.08 3.19
C THR A 88 13.24 10.18 3.39
N ALA A 89 13.82 9.71 2.29
CA ALA A 89 14.96 8.80 2.31
C ALA A 89 16.02 9.32 1.34
N PHE A 90 17.27 9.03 1.66
CA PHE A 90 18.41 9.42 0.84
C PHE A 90 18.88 8.21 0.04
N TYR A 91 19.07 8.41 -1.26
CA TYR A 91 19.56 7.37 -2.17
C TYR A 91 20.65 7.92 -3.06
N PRO A 92 21.56 7.07 -3.56
CA PRO A 92 22.46 7.51 -4.62
C PRO A 92 21.65 7.98 -5.84
N ASP A 93 22.28 8.83 -6.65
CA ASP A 93 21.64 9.25 -7.89
C ASP A 93 21.71 8.14 -8.96
N GLU A 94 20.83 8.22 -9.93
CA GLU A 94 20.81 7.32 -11.10
C GLU A 94 20.76 5.84 -10.73
N VAL A 95 20.01 5.50 -9.68
CA VAL A 95 19.78 4.09 -9.32
C VAL A 95 18.30 3.79 -9.36
N VAL A 96 18.00 2.52 -9.62
CA VAL A 96 16.60 2.04 -9.53
C VAL A 96 16.38 1.53 -8.12
N VAL A 97 15.32 2.01 -7.50
CA VAL A 97 14.99 1.71 -6.11
C VAL A 97 13.58 1.15 -6.05
N THR A 98 13.40 0.14 -5.22
CA THR A 98 12.07 -0.32 -4.84
C THR A 98 11.92 -0.09 -3.34
N ALA A 99 10.87 0.60 -2.95
CA ALA A 99 10.53 0.80 -1.54
C ALA A 99 9.15 0.20 -1.29
N THR A 100 8.98 -0.39 -0.13
CA THR A 100 7.73 -1.05 0.25
C THR A 100 7.21 -0.41 1.53
N VAL A 101 5.91 -0.13 1.56
CA VAL A 101 5.24 0.36 2.75
C VAL A 101 4.29 -0.69 3.27
N ALA A 102 4.22 -0.81 4.59
CA ALA A 102 3.23 -1.64 5.26
C ALA A 102 2.32 -0.74 6.06
N VAL A 103 1.02 -0.99 5.97
CA VAL A 103 0.06 -0.35 6.87
C VAL A 103 -0.26 -1.33 7.97
N MET A 104 -0.21 -0.86 9.21
CA MET A 104 -0.32 -1.70 10.39
C MET A 104 -1.43 -1.18 11.29
N LYS A 105 -2.09 -2.10 11.96
CA LYS A 105 -3.09 -1.75 12.97
C LYS A 105 -3.02 -2.78 14.07
N ASN A 106 -3.00 -2.31 15.31
CA ASN A 106 -2.91 -3.18 16.48
C ASN A 106 -1.73 -4.15 16.40
N GLY A 107 -0.59 -3.67 15.91
CA GLY A 107 0.62 -4.46 15.81
C GLY A 107 0.64 -5.48 14.69
N ARG A 108 -0.34 -5.43 13.79
CA ARG A 108 -0.42 -6.38 12.68
C ARG A 108 -0.39 -5.66 11.35
N THR A 109 0.33 -6.24 10.41
CA THR A 109 0.35 -5.73 9.04
C THR A 109 -0.98 -6.06 8.36
N LYS A 110 -1.63 -5.03 7.84
CA LYS A 110 -2.93 -5.16 7.18
C LYS A 110 -2.81 -5.08 5.67
N GLY A 111 -1.70 -4.62 5.14
CA GLY A 111 -1.47 -4.55 3.73
C GLY A 111 -0.12 -3.97 3.44
N THR A 112 0.37 -4.20 2.23
CA THR A 112 1.64 -3.65 1.77
C THR A 112 1.49 -3.19 0.33
N ASP A 113 2.33 -2.25 -0.07
CA ASP A 113 2.46 -1.86 -1.45
C ASP A 113 3.88 -1.38 -1.70
N SER A 114 4.31 -1.47 -2.94
CA SER A 114 5.67 -1.11 -3.33
C SER A 114 5.65 -0.11 -4.46
N VAL A 115 6.68 0.72 -4.51
CA VAL A 115 6.90 1.63 -5.62
C VAL A 115 8.33 1.45 -6.10
N THR A 116 8.50 1.37 -7.40
CA THR A 116 9.82 1.28 -8.04
C THR A 116 10.03 2.56 -8.84
N PHE A 117 11.18 3.17 -8.66
CA PHE A 117 11.48 4.44 -9.32
C PHE A 117 12.97 4.54 -9.56
N GLU A 118 13.34 5.43 -10.47
CA GLU A 118 14.74 5.75 -10.71
C GLU A 118 15.05 7.10 -10.09
N THR A 119 16.17 7.21 -9.39
CA THR A 119 16.56 8.47 -8.78
C THR A 119 17.11 9.42 -9.85
N LEU A 120 17.00 10.71 -9.56
CA LEU A 120 17.46 11.75 -10.46
C LEU A 120 18.95 11.64 -10.71
N ARG A 121 19.37 12.14 -11.86
CA ARG A 121 20.78 12.38 -12.13
C ARG A 121 21.14 13.73 -11.54
N CYS A 122 22.08 13.73 -10.63
CA CYS A 122 22.49 14.96 -9.95
C CYS A 122 23.78 15.50 -10.55
N PRO A 123 23.86 16.84 -10.73
CA PRO A 123 25.06 17.44 -11.31
C PRO A 123 26.29 17.32 -10.42
#